data_e072259b057f6426dfbb6c5e06eb0304
#
_entry.id   e072259b057f6426dfbb6c5e06eb0304
#
_cell.length_a   1.000
_cell.length_b   1.000
_cell.length_c   1.000
_cell.angle_alpha   90.00
_cell.angle_beta   90.00
_cell.angle_gamma   90.00
#
_symmetry.space_group_name_H-M   'P 1'
#
loop_
_entity.id
_entity.type
_entity.pdbx_description
1 polymer ?
#
loop_
_entity_poly.entity_id
_entity_poly.type
_entity_poly.pdbx_seq_one_letter_code
_entity_poly.pdbx_strand_id
1 'polypeptide(L)'
;IDAQKGMMGNNDSLNVYLPYSTVMSRMLGQSNVRSIIVRIKDEYPSAAAENAILNLLVQRHGAQDVFTQNADSIRETIQQTTATMTLLISAIAVISLVVGGIGVMNIMLVSVTERTQEIGVRMAVGARQSDILQQFLIEAVLVCILGGILGVLLSLGIGQLITHFAGGTFQMAYSTTSIVAAFVCSSLIGIVFGFIPARNAARLNPVDALSRE
;
A
#
# COMPACT_ATOMS: atom_id res chain seq x y z
N ILE A 1 27.84 -9.32 27.30
CA ILE A 1 28.00 -9.46 25.83
C ILE A 1 26.58 -9.61 25.32
N ASP A 2 25.97 -8.52 24.88
CA ASP A 2 24.63 -8.54 24.32
C ASP A 2 24.74 -8.68 22.81
N ALA A 3 24.13 -9.73 22.27
CA ALA A 3 24.02 -9.93 20.82
C ALA A 3 22.94 -8.95 20.28
N GLN A 4 23.36 -7.89 19.62
CA GLN A 4 22.44 -7.03 18.88
C GLN A 4 22.04 -7.75 17.59
N LYS A 5 20.74 -8.07 17.46
CA LYS A 5 20.16 -8.57 16.20
C LYS A 5 20.29 -7.48 15.14
N GLY A 6 21.18 -7.67 14.22
CA GLY A 6 21.35 -6.80 13.06
C GLY A 6 20.10 -6.85 12.17
N MET A 7 19.76 -5.74 11.53
CA MET A 7 18.58 -5.54 10.67
C MET A 7 18.61 -6.36 9.37
N MET A 8 19.69 -7.09 9.09
CA MET A 8 19.88 -7.97 7.93
C MET A 8 20.53 -9.27 8.35
N GLY A 9 19.69 -10.26 8.63
CA GLY A 9 20.14 -11.64 8.78
C GLY A 9 20.72 -11.96 10.16
N ASN A 10 20.53 -13.21 10.54
CA ASN A 10 20.97 -13.84 11.78
C ASN A 10 22.50 -13.95 11.79
N ASN A 11 23.22 -12.84 11.93
CA ASN A 11 24.64 -12.85 12.22
C ASN A 11 24.80 -12.78 13.73
N ASP A 12 25.08 -13.91 14.37
CA ASP A 12 25.67 -13.99 15.68
C ASP A 12 27.09 -13.40 15.65
N SER A 13 27.21 -12.13 15.29
CA SER A 13 28.48 -11.42 15.35
C SER A 13 28.75 -11.04 16.79
N LEU A 14 29.76 -11.62 17.38
CA LEU A 14 30.32 -11.24 18.67
C LEU A 14 30.86 -9.81 18.54
N ASN A 15 30.19 -8.84 19.16
CA ASN A 15 30.69 -7.48 19.23
C ASN A 15 31.74 -7.38 20.33
N VAL A 16 32.96 -7.08 19.95
CA VAL A 16 34.07 -6.84 20.86
C VAL A 16 34.33 -5.34 20.97
N TYR A 17 34.18 -4.78 22.15
CA TYR A 17 34.48 -3.38 22.43
C TYR A 17 35.90 -3.23 22.91
N LEU A 18 36.74 -2.50 22.20
CA LEU A 18 38.13 -2.23 22.53
C LEU A 18 38.36 -0.70 22.60
N PRO A 19 39.26 -0.22 23.46
CA PRO A 19 39.68 1.17 23.46
C PRO A 19 40.27 1.54 22.09
N TYR A 20 39.87 2.69 21.54
CA TYR A 20 40.29 3.10 20.21
C TYR A 20 41.82 3.17 20.07
N SER A 21 42.51 3.62 21.11
CA SER A 21 43.99 3.70 21.16
C SER A 21 44.66 2.33 20.97
N THR A 22 44.08 1.27 21.56
CA THR A 22 44.59 -0.09 21.42
C THR A 22 44.35 -0.64 20.00
N VAL A 23 43.21 -0.37 19.43
CA VAL A 23 42.87 -0.77 18.04
C VAL A 23 43.78 -0.05 17.04
N MET A 24 43.96 1.25 17.21
CA MET A 24 44.79 2.09 16.32
C MET A 24 46.24 1.67 16.36
N SER A 25 46.82 1.58 17.56
CA SER A 25 48.28 1.33 17.71
C SER A 25 48.67 -0.11 17.48
N ARG A 26 47.84 -1.11 17.90
CA ARG A 26 48.23 -2.53 17.89
C ARG A 26 47.59 -3.35 16.78
N MET A 27 46.40 -2.98 16.29
CA MET A 27 45.70 -3.75 15.26
C MET A 27 45.80 -3.13 13.88
N LEU A 28 45.64 -1.81 13.77
CA LEU A 28 45.62 -1.12 12.48
C LEU A 28 46.94 -0.43 12.08
N GLY A 29 47.83 -0.13 13.06
CA GLY A 29 49.08 0.56 12.81
C GLY A 29 48.89 1.99 12.22
N GLN A 30 47.68 2.57 12.36
CA GLN A 30 47.30 3.83 11.78
C GLN A 30 46.93 4.81 12.91
N SER A 31 47.23 6.11 12.68
CA SER A 31 46.89 7.18 13.63
C SER A 31 45.67 8.01 13.19
N ASN A 32 45.04 7.66 12.09
CA ASN A 32 43.92 8.39 11.51
C ASN A 32 42.56 7.70 11.80
N VAL A 33 41.54 8.50 12.04
CA VAL A 33 40.17 8.06 12.25
C VAL A 33 39.49 7.90 10.88
N ARG A 34 38.84 6.75 10.64
CA ARG A 34 38.18 6.47 9.36
C ARG A 34 36.85 7.20 9.19
N SER A 35 36.10 7.36 10.26
CA SER A 35 34.81 8.06 10.24
C SER A 35 34.57 8.78 11.55
N ILE A 36 33.91 9.92 11.46
CA ILE A 36 33.44 10.71 12.60
C ILE A 36 31.94 10.86 12.48
N ILE A 37 31.20 10.40 13.47
CA ILE A 37 29.75 10.58 13.53
C ILE A 37 29.48 11.82 14.38
N VAL A 38 28.85 12.81 13.77
CA VAL A 38 28.48 14.07 14.42
C VAL A 38 26.98 14.11 14.61
N ARG A 39 26.53 14.36 15.85
CA ARG A 39 25.12 14.63 16.13
C ARG A 39 24.90 16.14 16.18
N ILE A 40 24.02 16.60 15.31
CA ILE A 40 23.59 17.99 15.26
C ILE A 40 22.38 18.15 16.21
N LYS A 41 22.30 19.31 16.89
CA LYS A 41 21.13 19.66 17.69
C LYS A 41 19.95 19.96 16.75
N ASP A 42 18.74 19.60 17.17
CA ASP A 42 17.52 19.74 16.37
C ASP A 42 17.17 21.18 15.98
N GLU A 43 17.80 22.17 16.63
CA GLU A 43 17.64 23.60 16.36
C GLU A 43 18.32 24.06 15.06
N TYR A 44 19.24 23.28 14.49
CA TYR A 44 20.02 23.66 13.32
C TYR A 44 19.73 22.79 12.11
N PRO A 45 19.60 23.39 10.91
CA PRO A 45 19.43 22.63 9.68
C PRO A 45 20.65 21.73 9.41
N SER A 46 20.41 20.45 9.18
CA SER A 46 21.48 19.47 8.95
C SER A 46 22.36 19.81 7.75
N ALA A 47 21.80 20.35 6.68
CA ALA A 47 22.55 20.78 5.48
C ALA A 47 23.50 21.98 5.77
N ALA A 48 23.08 22.92 6.61
CA ALA A 48 23.94 24.04 6.99
C ALA A 48 25.12 23.60 7.87
N ALA A 49 24.84 22.68 8.80
CA ALA A 49 25.86 22.07 9.66
C ALA A 49 26.85 21.21 8.85
N GLU A 50 26.38 20.46 7.87
CA GLU A 50 27.22 19.68 6.95
C GLU A 50 28.21 20.59 6.20
N ASN A 51 27.72 21.67 5.60
CA ASN A 51 28.58 22.63 4.90
C ASN A 51 29.59 23.29 5.84
N ALA A 52 29.20 23.61 7.06
CA ALA A 52 30.11 24.20 8.05
C ALA A 52 31.21 23.22 8.47
N ILE A 53 30.89 21.95 8.68
CA ILE A 53 31.85 20.90 9.00
C ILE A 53 32.81 20.68 7.82
N LEU A 54 32.28 20.62 6.60
CA LEU A 54 33.07 20.41 5.38
C LEU A 54 34.08 21.59 5.19
N ASN A 55 33.61 22.81 5.34
CA ASN A 55 34.47 23.99 5.27
C ASN A 55 35.58 24.00 6.35
N LEU A 56 35.22 23.59 7.58
CA LEU A 56 36.19 23.49 8.67
C LEU A 56 37.28 22.44 8.36
N LEU A 57 36.88 21.30 7.82
CA LEU A 57 37.79 20.20 7.49
C LEU A 57 38.72 20.60 6.31
N VAL A 58 38.18 21.20 5.26
CA VAL A 58 38.94 21.68 4.12
C VAL A 58 39.95 22.80 4.57
N GLN A 59 39.53 23.66 5.47
CA GLN A 59 40.42 24.70 6.02
C GLN A 59 41.56 24.09 6.85
N ARG A 60 41.30 22.99 7.57
CA ARG A 60 42.35 22.33 8.39
C ARG A 60 43.25 21.41 7.59
N HIS A 61 42.73 20.72 6.59
CA HIS A 61 43.51 19.77 5.79
C HIS A 61 44.16 20.38 4.55
N GLY A 62 43.67 21.55 4.12
CA GLY A 62 44.16 22.22 2.92
C GLY A 62 43.64 21.60 1.61
N ALA A 63 42.87 20.53 1.70
CA ALA A 63 42.26 19.81 0.57
C ALA A 63 40.90 19.19 1.00
N GLN A 64 40.02 18.98 0.03
CA GLN A 64 38.76 18.22 0.25
C GLN A 64 39.04 16.72 0.15
N ASP A 65 39.48 16.14 1.25
CA ASP A 65 39.83 14.70 1.38
C ASP A 65 38.80 13.92 2.19
N VAL A 66 37.67 14.55 2.53
CA VAL A 66 36.62 14.00 3.37
C VAL A 66 35.28 14.01 2.62
N PHE A 67 34.56 12.89 2.71
CA PHE A 67 33.17 12.78 2.23
C PHE A 67 32.22 12.89 3.42
N THR A 68 31.23 13.75 3.29
CA THR A 68 30.15 13.88 4.27
C THR A 68 28.92 13.08 3.81
N GLN A 69 28.26 12.45 4.73
CA GLN A 69 27.02 11.73 4.47
C GLN A 69 25.95 12.21 5.47
N ASN A 70 24.94 12.86 4.96
CA ASN A 70 23.87 13.39 5.78
C ASN A 70 22.76 12.33 5.93
N ALA A 71 22.44 11.97 7.17
CA ALA A 71 21.38 11.00 7.46
C ALA A 71 19.99 11.49 7.03
N ASP A 72 19.75 12.80 7.04
CA ASP A 72 18.47 13.38 6.63
C ASP A 72 18.27 13.27 5.13
N SER A 73 19.32 13.49 4.32
CA SER A 73 19.24 13.33 2.86
C SER A 73 18.96 11.89 2.45
N ILE A 74 19.48 10.92 3.21
CA ILE A 74 19.19 9.50 2.99
C ILE A 74 17.71 9.21 3.33
N ARG A 75 17.21 9.73 4.46
CA ARG A 75 15.81 9.60 4.85
C ARG A 75 14.88 10.20 3.80
N GLU A 76 15.21 11.38 3.30
CA GLU A 76 14.43 12.07 2.28
C GLU A 76 14.38 11.28 0.97
N THR A 77 15.52 10.72 0.54
CA THR A 77 15.60 9.84 -0.63
C THR A 77 14.76 8.56 -0.43
N ILE A 78 14.82 7.94 0.74
CA ILE A 78 14.01 6.76 1.08
C ILE A 78 12.53 7.12 1.07
N GLN A 79 12.14 8.24 1.67
CA GLN A 79 10.76 8.71 1.69
C GLN A 79 10.23 8.99 0.28
N GLN A 80 11.02 9.66 -0.55
CA GLN A 80 10.67 9.93 -1.95
C GLN A 80 10.50 8.66 -2.76
N THR A 81 11.43 7.72 -2.61
CA THR A 81 11.36 6.41 -3.28
C THR A 81 10.13 5.64 -2.82
N THR A 82 9.86 5.61 -1.52
CA THR A 82 8.68 4.94 -0.95
C THR A 82 7.39 5.58 -1.44
N ALA A 83 7.31 6.91 -1.48
CA ALA A 83 6.15 7.65 -2.00
C ALA A 83 5.90 7.34 -3.48
N THR A 84 6.95 7.30 -4.29
CA THR A 84 6.86 6.94 -5.71
C THR A 84 6.37 5.49 -5.90
N MET A 85 6.91 4.54 -5.14
CA MET A 85 6.47 3.15 -5.18
C MET A 85 5.01 3.00 -4.74
N THR A 86 4.61 3.71 -3.68
CA THR A 86 3.22 3.72 -3.20
C THR A 86 2.28 4.27 -4.27
N LEU A 87 2.68 5.33 -4.97
CA LEU A 87 1.88 5.92 -6.05
C LEU A 87 1.72 4.94 -7.22
N LEU A 88 2.79 4.25 -7.63
CA LEU A 88 2.74 3.24 -8.69
C LEU A 88 1.83 2.07 -8.32
N ILE A 89 1.98 1.53 -7.11
CA ILE A 89 1.14 0.43 -6.62
C ILE A 89 -0.33 0.87 -6.54
N SER A 90 -0.58 2.09 -6.06
CA SER A 90 -1.94 2.65 -6.00
C SER A 90 -2.56 2.83 -7.38
N ALA A 91 -1.78 3.26 -8.38
CA ALA A 91 -2.25 3.38 -9.75
C ALA A 91 -2.65 2.01 -10.32
N ILE A 92 -1.83 0.97 -10.11
CA ILE A 92 -2.14 -0.40 -10.52
C ILE A 92 -3.41 -0.90 -9.81
N ALA A 93 -3.56 -0.61 -8.52
CA ALA A 93 -4.73 -0.99 -7.75
C ALA A 93 -6.01 -0.33 -8.29
N VAL A 94 -5.95 0.97 -8.62
CA VAL A 94 -7.09 1.69 -9.23
C VAL A 94 -7.48 1.08 -10.57
N ILE A 95 -6.51 0.79 -11.45
CA ILE A 95 -6.78 0.15 -12.73
C ILE A 95 -7.44 -1.22 -12.52
N SER A 96 -6.90 -2.04 -11.62
CA SER A 96 -7.46 -3.35 -11.29
C SER A 96 -8.89 -3.25 -10.76
N LEU A 97 -9.16 -2.21 -9.95
CA LEU A 97 -10.46 -1.94 -9.36
C LEU A 97 -11.48 -1.55 -10.46
N VAL A 98 -11.08 -0.73 -11.42
CA VAL A 98 -11.91 -0.36 -12.59
C VAL A 98 -12.23 -1.58 -13.43
N VAL A 99 -11.22 -2.41 -13.75
CA VAL A 99 -11.43 -3.65 -14.51
C VAL A 99 -12.38 -4.61 -13.79
N GLY A 100 -12.19 -4.77 -12.47
CA GLY A 100 -13.10 -5.56 -11.62
C GLY A 100 -14.52 -5.01 -11.61
N GLY A 101 -14.67 -3.68 -11.54
CA GLY A 101 -15.97 -3.00 -11.60
C GLY A 101 -16.68 -3.22 -12.93
N ILE A 102 -15.96 -3.16 -14.05
CA ILE A 102 -16.52 -3.51 -15.37
C ILE A 102 -16.98 -4.97 -15.41
N GLY A 103 -16.22 -5.88 -14.75
CA GLY A 103 -16.62 -7.27 -14.58
C GLY A 103 -17.96 -7.41 -13.84
N VAL A 104 -18.13 -6.69 -12.73
CA VAL A 104 -19.39 -6.65 -11.98
C VAL A 104 -20.53 -6.09 -12.85
N MET A 105 -20.29 -5.01 -13.56
CA MET A 105 -21.26 -4.42 -14.49
C MET A 105 -21.73 -5.42 -15.54
N ASN A 106 -20.81 -6.15 -16.16
CA ASN A 106 -21.12 -7.15 -17.18
C ASN A 106 -21.95 -8.31 -16.62
N ILE A 107 -21.59 -8.84 -15.44
CA ILE A 107 -22.33 -9.89 -14.75
C ILE A 107 -23.75 -9.40 -14.43
N MET A 108 -23.91 -8.20 -13.93
CA MET A 108 -25.21 -7.61 -13.62
C MET A 108 -26.07 -7.38 -14.88
N LEU A 109 -25.46 -6.96 -15.99
CA LEU A 109 -26.18 -6.82 -17.27
C LEU A 109 -26.72 -8.17 -17.75
N VAL A 110 -25.92 -9.24 -17.67
CA VAL A 110 -26.35 -10.60 -18.01
C VAL A 110 -27.47 -11.04 -17.06
N SER A 111 -27.32 -10.86 -15.75
CA SER A 111 -28.33 -11.21 -14.75
C SER A 111 -29.66 -10.47 -15.00
N VAL A 112 -29.63 -9.20 -15.38
CA VAL A 112 -30.83 -8.43 -15.72
C VAL A 112 -31.50 -9.00 -16.98
N THR A 113 -30.72 -9.36 -18.03
CA THR A 113 -31.28 -9.94 -19.25
C THR A 113 -31.90 -11.32 -19.02
N GLU A 114 -31.27 -12.17 -18.22
CA GLU A 114 -31.81 -13.48 -17.86
C GLU A 114 -33.09 -13.39 -17.03
N ARG A 115 -33.21 -12.36 -16.18
CA ARG A 115 -34.39 -12.15 -15.30
C ARG A 115 -35.39 -11.15 -15.87
N THR A 116 -35.34 -10.83 -17.16
CA THR A 116 -36.20 -9.81 -17.80
C THR A 116 -37.66 -10.09 -17.62
N GLN A 117 -38.13 -11.37 -17.80
CA GLN A 117 -39.52 -11.78 -17.61
C GLN A 117 -39.96 -11.64 -16.15
N GLU A 118 -39.12 -12.03 -15.19
CA GLU A 118 -39.41 -11.92 -13.76
C GLU A 118 -39.58 -10.44 -13.34
N ILE A 119 -38.71 -9.56 -13.83
CA ILE A 119 -38.79 -8.13 -13.61
C ILE A 119 -40.09 -7.58 -14.24
N GLY A 120 -40.41 -7.99 -15.45
CA GLY A 120 -41.64 -7.61 -16.14
C GLY A 120 -42.89 -7.99 -15.38
N VAL A 121 -42.97 -9.21 -14.83
CA VAL A 121 -44.11 -9.69 -13.99
C VAL A 121 -44.21 -8.83 -12.74
N ARG A 122 -43.10 -8.55 -12.01
CA ARG A 122 -43.11 -7.70 -10.82
C ARG A 122 -43.66 -6.31 -11.11
N MET A 123 -43.22 -5.69 -12.22
CA MET A 123 -43.67 -4.37 -12.62
C MET A 123 -45.14 -4.40 -13.07
N ALA A 124 -45.60 -5.44 -13.73
CA ALA A 124 -47.02 -5.61 -14.10
C ALA A 124 -47.95 -5.74 -12.89
N VAL A 125 -47.48 -6.33 -11.79
CA VAL A 125 -48.21 -6.46 -10.51
C VAL A 125 -48.09 -5.18 -9.66
N GLY A 126 -47.34 -4.16 -10.11
CA GLY A 126 -47.30 -2.83 -9.47
C GLY A 126 -46.03 -2.50 -8.69
N ALA A 127 -44.94 -3.25 -8.87
CA ALA A 127 -43.65 -2.86 -8.28
C ALA A 127 -43.18 -1.52 -8.83
N ARG A 128 -42.65 -0.66 -7.97
CA ARG A 128 -42.09 0.64 -8.37
C ARG A 128 -40.70 0.46 -8.99
N GLN A 129 -40.36 1.35 -9.91
CA GLN A 129 -39.00 1.37 -10.50
C GLN A 129 -37.90 1.52 -9.44
N SER A 130 -38.18 2.27 -8.37
CA SER A 130 -37.26 2.41 -7.22
C SER A 130 -36.96 1.10 -6.52
N ASP A 131 -37.94 0.20 -6.44
CA ASP A 131 -37.80 -1.06 -5.71
C ASP A 131 -36.88 -2.00 -6.49
N ILE A 132 -37.08 -2.06 -7.82
CA ILE A 132 -36.23 -2.82 -8.72
C ILE A 132 -34.79 -2.25 -8.72
N LEU A 133 -34.64 -0.91 -8.82
CA LEU A 133 -33.33 -0.26 -8.76
C LEU A 133 -32.58 -0.60 -7.46
N GLN A 134 -33.25 -0.48 -6.31
CA GLN A 134 -32.66 -0.76 -5.01
C GLN A 134 -32.26 -2.22 -4.89
N GLN A 135 -33.09 -3.15 -5.34
CA GLN A 135 -32.81 -4.57 -5.29
C GLN A 135 -31.50 -4.91 -6.02
N PHE A 136 -31.38 -4.51 -7.29
CA PHE A 136 -30.18 -4.79 -8.09
C PHE A 136 -28.96 -4.06 -7.57
N LEU A 137 -29.11 -2.84 -7.04
CA LEU A 137 -28.02 -2.09 -6.45
C LEU A 137 -27.47 -2.76 -5.18
N ILE A 138 -28.37 -3.23 -4.31
CA ILE A 138 -27.99 -3.98 -3.11
C ILE A 138 -27.29 -5.28 -3.50
N GLU A 139 -27.77 -6.00 -4.52
CA GLU A 139 -27.13 -7.22 -5.02
C GLU A 139 -25.69 -6.94 -5.49
N ALA A 140 -25.47 -5.87 -6.28
CA ALA A 140 -24.15 -5.47 -6.72
C ALA A 140 -23.22 -5.11 -5.55
N VAL A 141 -23.73 -4.35 -4.58
CA VAL A 141 -22.94 -3.96 -3.40
C VAL A 141 -22.59 -5.18 -2.54
N LEU A 142 -23.51 -6.11 -2.34
CA LEU A 142 -23.25 -7.34 -1.59
C LEU A 142 -22.17 -8.20 -2.25
N VAL A 143 -22.20 -8.36 -3.56
CA VAL A 143 -21.16 -9.08 -4.31
C VAL A 143 -19.79 -8.40 -4.11
N CYS A 144 -19.73 -7.07 -4.20
CA CYS A 144 -18.50 -6.31 -3.99
C CYS A 144 -17.99 -6.41 -2.55
N ILE A 145 -18.87 -6.38 -1.54
CA ILE A 145 -18.49 -6.54 -0.13
C ILE A 145 -17.94 -7.96 0.11
N LEU A 146 -18.60 -9.00 -0.40
CA LEU A 146 -18.10 -10.36 -0.29
C LEU A 146 -16.74 -10.53 -0.97
N GLY A 147 -16.56 -9.96 -2.15
CA GLY A 147 -15.26 -9.89 -2.83
C GLY A 147 -14.21 -9.15 -2.00
N GLY A 148 -14.58 -8.03 -1.36
CA GLY A 148 -13.73 -7.28 -0.46
C GLY A 148 -13.28 -8.08 0.76
N ILE A 149 -14.20 -8.82 1.39
CA ILE A 149 -13.89 -9.71 2.52
C ILE A 149 -12.90 -10.78 2.08
N LEU A 150 -13.17 -11.46 0.97
CA LEU A 150 -12.27 -12.49 0.43
C LEU A 150 -10.89 -11.91 0.08
N GLY A 151 -10.84 -10.72 -0.51
CA GLY A 151 -9.59 -10.02 -0.83
C GLY A 151 -8.76 -9.70 0.42
N VAL A 152 -9.40 -9.21 1.48
CA VAL A 152 -8.72 -8.94 2.76
C VAL A 152 -8.22 -10.25 3.39
N LEU A 153 -9.03 -11.30 3.43
CA LEU A 153 -8.62 -12.59 3.97
C LEU A 153 -7.45 -13.20 3.20
N LEU A 154 -7.47 -13.13 1.87
CA LEU A 154 -6.37 -13.58 1.02
C LEU A 154 -5.10 -12.76 1.27
N SER A 155 -5.21 -11.44 1.38
CA SER A 155 -4.07 -10.57 1.69
C SER A 155 -3.43 -10.91 3.03
N LEU A 156 -4.24 -11.13 4.07
CA LEU A 156 -3.77 -11.54 5.40
C LEU A 156 -3.10 -12.93 5.35
N GLY A 157 -3.71 -13.88 4.65
CA GLY A 157 -3.19 -15.23 4.51
C GLY A 157 -1.85 -15.26 3.77
N ILE A 158 -1.74 -14.56 2.65
CA ILE A 158 -0.49 -14.46 1.88
C ILE A 158 0.58 -13.75 2.71
N GLY A 159 0.23 -12.67 3.42
CA GLY A 159 1.17 -11.95 4.27
C GLY A 159 1.73 -12.81 5.40
N GLN A 160 0.91 -13.62 6.05
CA GLN A 160 1.37 -14.59 7.07
C GLN A 160 2.28 -15.66 6.45
N LEU A 161 1.91 -16.16 5.28
CA LEU A 161 2.70 -17.16 4.57
C LEU A 161 4.11 -16.63 4.25
N ILE A 162 4.20 -15.41 3.70
CA ILE A 162 5.47 -14.75 3.40
C ILE A 162 6.31 -14.58 4.68
N THR A 163 5.70 -14.09 5.76
CA THR A 163 6.40 -13.90 7.04
C THR A 163 6.94 -15.22 7.59
N HIS A 164 6.17 -16.31 7.45
CA HIS A 164 6.57 -17.63 7.92
C HIS A 164 7.75 -18.19 7.10
N PHE A 165 7.68 -18.12 5.78
CA PHE A 165 8.74 -18.63 4.89
C PHE A 165 9.99 -17.74 4.83
N ALA A 166 9.85 -16.44 5.04
CA ALA A 166 10.97 -15.50 5.07
C ALA A 166 11.74 -15.49 6.41
N GLY A 167 11.45 -16.42 7.32
CA GLY A 167 12.18 -16.54 8.59
C GLY A 167 12.12 -15.30 9.48
N GLY A 168 11.05 -14.50 9.39
CA GLY A 168 10.86 -13.28 10.19
C GLY A 168 11.63 -12.05 9.69
N THR A 169 12.31 -12.13 8.57
CA THR A 169 13.04 -11.00 7.98
C THR A 169 12.09 -9.90 7.48
N PHE A 170 10.89 -10.28 7.02
CA PHE A 170 9.83 -9.36 6.60
C PHE A 170 8.69 -9.38 7.63
N GLN A 171 8.51 -8.26 8.32
CA GLN A 171 7.35 -8.05 9.18
C GLN A 171 6.29 -7.28 8.42
N MET A 172 5.15 -7.90 8.15
CA MET A 172 4.00 -7.25 7.54
C MET A 172 3.23 -6.45 8.59
N ALA A 173 3.16 -5.13 8.41
CA ALA A 173 2.34 -4.26 9.24
C ALA A 173 0.98 -4.03 8.56
N TYR A 174 -0.09 -4.49 9.20
CA TYR A 174 -1.45 -4.28 8.71
C TYR A 174 -2.03 -3.01 9.32
N SER A 175 -2.47 -2.08 8.46
CA SER A 175 -3.13 -0.86 8.91
C SER A 175 -4.64 -1.05 8.89
N THR A 176 -5.30 -0.83 10.00
CA THR A 176 -6.78 -0.82 10.10
C THR A 176 -7.40 0.19 9.15
N THR A 177 -6.74 1.34 8.97
CA THR A 177 -7.18 2.37 8.02
C THR A 177 -7.22 1.84 6.58
N SER A 178 -6.21 1.04 6.17
CA SER A 178 -6.16 0.45 4.84
C SER A 178 -7.29 -0.58 4.63
N ILE A 179 -7.61 -1.37 5.65
CA ILE A 179 -8.72 -2.34 5.60
C ILE A 179 -10.05 -1.61 5.45
N VAL A 180 -10.30 -0.58 6.25
CA VAL A 180 -11.53 0.23 6.15
C VAL A 180 -11.62 0.91 4.78
N ALA A 181 -10.53 1.49 4.29
CA ALA A 181 -10.48 2.09 2.96
C ALA A 181 -10.81 1.08 1.85
N ALA A 182 -10.30 -0.16 1.95
CA ALA A 182 -10.61 -1.23 1.00
C ALA A 182 -12.11 -1.54 0.96
N PHE A 183 -12.79 -1.63 2.12
CA PHE A 183 -14.24 -1.85 2.18
C PHE A 183 -15.04 -0.69 1.61
N VAL A 184 -14.65 0.55 1.92
CA VAL A 184 -15.30 1.74 1.37
C VAL A 184 -15.15 1.79 -0.15
N CYS A 185 -13.95 1.56 -0.67
CA CYS A 185 -13.69 1.51 -2.11
C CYS A 185 -14.48 0.38 -2.79
N SER A 186 -14.51 -0.82 -2.20
CA SER A 186 -15.27 -1.97 -2.74
C SER A 186 -16.76 -1.66 -2.82
N SER A 187 -17.34 -1.05 -1.77
CA SER A 187 -18.76 -0.64 -1.76
C SER A 187 -19.04 0.44 -2.79
N LEU A 188 -18.16 1.44 -2.94
CA LEU A 188 -18.30 2.49 -3.95
C LEU A 188 -18.29 1.91 -5.38
N ILE A 189 -17.41 0.96 -5.65
CA ILE A 189 -17.35 0.26 -6.93
C ILE A 189 -18.68 -0.47 -7.20
N GLY A 190 -19.21 -1.19 -6.22
CA GLY A 190 -20.52 -1.85 -6.32
C GLY A 190 -21.63 -0.87 -6.69
N ILE A 191 -21.65 0.31 -6.08
CA ILE A 191 -22.62 1.36 -6.39
C ILE A 191 -22.40 1.93 -7.79
N VAL A 192 -21.18 2.35 -8.12
CA VAL A 192 -20.88 3.03 -9.39
C VAL A 192 -21.14 2.12 -10.58
N PHE A 193 -20.60 0.90 -10.56
CA PHE A 193 -20.72 -0.03 -11.68
C PHE A 193 -22.02 -0.83 -11.67
N GLY A 194 -22.67 -1.00 -10.52
CA GLY A 194 -23.99 -1.61 -10.40
C GLY A 194 -25.13 -0.67 -10.78
N PHE A 195 -24.92 0.65 -10.74
CA PHE A 195 -25.99 1.62 -11.00
C PHE A 195 -26.54 1.56 -12.42
N ILE A 196 -25.69 1.44 -13.44
CA ILE A 196 -26.13 1.40 -14.85
C ILE A 196 -27.00 0.18 -15.13
N PRO A 197 -26.60 -1.08 -14.80
CA PRO A 197 -27.44 -2.24 -14.96
C PRO A 197 -28.75 -2.18 -14.16
N ALA A 198 -28.67 -1.74 -12.90
CA ALA A 198 -29.83 -1.61 -12.04
C ALA A 198 -30.86 -0.59 -12.60
N ARG A 199 -30.38 0.54 -13.13
CA ARG A 199 -31.23 1.52 -13.78
C ARG A 199 -31.86 0.97 -15.07
N ASN A 200 -31.13 0.18 -15.84
CA ASN A 200 -31.66 -0.45 -17.05
C ASN A 200 -32.77 -1.45 -16.68
N ALA A 201 -32.58 -2.25 -15.66
CA ALA A 201 -33.59 -3.15 -15.13
C ALA A 201 -34.85 -2.40 -14.66
N ALA A 202 -34.70 -1.29 -13.94
CA ALA A 202 -35.81 -0.49 -13.43
C ALA A 202 -36.62 0.23 -14.52
N ARG A 203 -36.07 0.38 -15.72
CA ARG A 203 -36.70 1.07 -16.86
C ARG A 203 -37.26 0.13 -17.93
N LEU A 204 -37.26 -1.16 -17.69
CA LEU A 204 -37.85 -2.13 -18.59
C LEU A 204 -39.36 -1.85 -18.74
N ASN A 205 -39.85 -1.95 -19.98
CA ASN A 205 -41.28 -1.88 -20.23
C ASN A 205 -41.88 -3.26 -19.94
N PRO A 206 -42.89 -3.40 -19.05
CA PRO A 206 -43.45 -4.67 -18.70
C PRO A 206 -44.03 -5.45 -19.93
N VAL A 207 -44.60 -4.75 -20.90
CA VAL A 207 -45.14 -5.35 -22.13
C VAL A 207 -44.04 -5.98 -22.97
N ASP A 208 -42.91 -5.25 -23.17
CA ASP A 208 -41.78 -5.72 -23.96
C ASP A 208 -41.03 -6.86 -23.22
N ALA A 209 -41.01 -6.82 -21.89
CA ALA A 209 -40.38 -7.83 -21.06
C ALA A 209 -41.10 -9.17 -21.07
N LEU A 210 -42.44 -9.15 -21.19
CA LEU A 210 -43.30 -10.35 -21.23
C LEU A 210 -43.44 -10.92 -22.65
N SER A 211 -43.19 -10.14 -23.71
CA SER A 211 -43.29 -10.55 -25.12
C SER A 211 -42.03 -11.18 -25.68
N ARG A 212 -40.91 -11.17 -24.96
CA ARG A 212 -39.67 -11.84 -25.36
C ARG A 212 -39.75 -13.33 -24.99
N GLU A 213 -39.88 -14.19 -25.99
CA GLU A 213 -39.59 -15.60 -25.93
C GLU A 213 -38.09 -15.89 -25.96
#